data_6d32ba143713abf871966fafcad0422d
#
_entry.id   6d32ba143713abf871966fafcad0422d
#
_cell.length_a   1.000
_cell.length_b   1.000
_cell.length_c   1.000
_cell.angle_alpha   90.00
_cell.angle_beta   90.00
_cell.angle_gamma   90.00
#
_symmetry.space_group_name_H-M   'P 1'
#
loop_
_entity.id
_entity.type
_entity.pdbx_description
1 polymer ?
#
loop_
_entity_poly.entity_id
_entity_poly.type
_entity_poly.pdbx_seq_one_letter_code
_entity_poly.pdbx_strand_id
1 'polypeptide(L)'
;MRTDLFDFNLPPERIALRPAHPRDSAKMLVVENGSLRDQIIADLPHWLKAGDQLVVNDTKVIAAQLKGRRIGRETEPKIEATLIKRLDGSRWQALVKPAKKLVAGDRIRFGNEGKVCLLGHLDAEVEAKGMEGEVTLSFSFHGPALDQAIADLGSPPLPPYIASKRTPDDQDLADYQTMFAANEGAVAAPTAGLHFTPALEQALSARGVGIVSITLHVGAGTFLPVKVDDTDGHKMHAEWGTISAETAERLNTARKKGGRIVAVGTTSLRLLESAASEDGTIQPFRAETSIFITPGYRFRAVDILMTNFHLPKSTLFMLVSAFAGLDTMKQAYAHAIANGYRFYSYGDACLLFRAEP
;
A
#
# COMPACT_ATOMS: atom_id res chain seq x y z
N MET A 1 -10.83 -21.75 -0.41
CA MET A 1 -12.04 -21.02 0.09
C MET A 1 -12.62 -20.19 -1.05
N ARG A 2 -13.96 -20.21 -1.24
CA ARG A 2 -14.60 -19.47 -2.36
C ARG A 2 -14.45 -17.97 -2.20
N THR A 3 -14.06 -17.29 -3.27
CA THR A 3 -13.82 -15.83 -3.27
C THR A 3 -15.10 -15.00 -3.23
N ASP A 4 -16.26 -15.57 -3.64
CA ASP A 4 -17.56 -14.91 -3.56
C ASP A 4 -18.05 -14.68 -2.12
N LEU A 5 -17.53 -15.43 -1.14
CA LEU A 5 -17.78 -15.19 0.28
C LEU A 5 -17.33 -13.78 0.74
N PHE A 6 -16.41 -13.18 -0.01
CA PHE A 6 -15.85 -11.84 0.28
C PHE A 6 -16.46 -10.76 -0.61
N ASP A 7 -17.57 -11.05 -1.27
CA ASP A 7 -18.29 -10.07 -2.07
C ASP A 7 -19.26 -9.25 -1.23
N PHE A 8 -19.43 -7.99 -1.61
CA PHE A 8 -20.45 -7.09 -1.08
C PHE A 8 -20.73 -5.97 -2.08
N ASN A 9 -21.91 -5.37 -1.99
CA ASN A 9 -22.27 -4.26 -2.86
C ASN A 9 -21.67 -2.96 -2.33
N LEU A 10 -20.70 -2.40 -3.07
CA LEU A 10 -20.08 -1.09 -2.78
C LEU A 10 -20.56 -0.06 -3.79
N PRO A 11 -21.37 0.94 -3.37
CA PRO A 11 -21.77 2.03 -4.25
C PRO A 11 -20.54 2.83 -4.70
N PRO A 12 -20.39 3.11 -6.01
CA PRO A 12 -19.20 3.79 -6.56
C PRO A 12 -18.94 5.17 -5.95
N GLU A 13 -19.96 5.87 -5.51
CA GLU A 13 -19.89 7.18 -4.85
C GLU A 13 -19.26 7.12 -3.44
N ARG A 14 -19.15 5.93 -2.85
CA ARG A 14 -18.44 5.71 -1.59
C ARG A 14 -16.92 5.65 -1.75
N ILE A 15 -16.41 5.51 -2.96
CA ILE A 15 -14.97 5.47 -3.21
C ILE A 15 -14.41 6.89 -3.20
N ALA A 16 -13.53 7.19 -2.24
CA ALA A 16 -12.95 8.52 -2.09
C ALA A 16 -11.90 8.81 -3.16
N LEU A 17 -11.98 9.98 -3.78
CA LEU A 17 -11.02 10.46 -4.78
C LEU A 17 -10.02 11.47 -4.21
N ARG A 18 -10.25 11.95 -2.98
CA ARG A 18 -9.38 12.85 -2.19
C ARG A 18 -9.41 12.47 -0.71
N PRO A 19 -8.33 12.69 0.03
CA PRO A 19 -8.31 12.48 1.48
C PRO A 19 -9.22 13.48 2.21
N ALA A 20 -9.47 13.22 3.50
CA ALA A 20 -10.05 14.24 4.39
C ALA A 20 -9.05 15.35 4.69
N HIS A 21 -9.53 16.55 4.95
CA HIS A 21 -8.74 17.67 5.43
C HIS A 21 -9.40 18.31 6.67
N PRO A 22 -8.67 18.33 7.82
CA PRO A 22 -7.40 17.67 8.08
C PRO A 22 -7.52 16.15 7.97
N ARG A 23 -6.40 15.44 7.77
CA ARG A 23 -6.40 13.99 7.51
C ARG A 23 -6.99 13.17 8.65
N ASP A 24 -6.75 13.59 9.90
CA ASP A 24 -7.25 12.97 11.12
C ASP A 24 -8.73 13.29 11.43
N SER A 25 -9.40 14.11 10.60
CA SER A 25 -10.86 14.28 10.63
C SER A 25 -11.62 13.16 9.91
N ALA A 26 -10.93 12.24 9.22
CA ALA A 26 -11.55 11.07 8.60
C ALA A 26 -12.28 10.22 9.64
N LYS A 27 -13.37 9.56 9.23
CA LYS A 27 -14.10 8.64 10.10
C LYS A 27 -13.26 7.41 10.43
N MET A 28 -13.47 6.85 11.61
CA MET A 28 -12.86 5.60 12.07
C MET A 28 -13.93 4.70 12.67
N LEU A 29 -14.16 3.54 12.08
CA LEU A 29 -15.04 2.53 12.67
C LEU A 29 -14.23 1.61 13.57
N VAL A 30 -14.50 1.63 14.85
CA VAL A 30 -13.89 0.71 15.82
C VAL A 30 -14.71 -0.58 15.86
N VAL A 31 -14.02 -1.68 15.67
CA VAL A 31 -14.59 -3.05 15.70
C VAL A 31 -13.90 -3.83 16.80
N GLU A 32 -14.63 -4.09 17.88
CA GLU A 32 -14.13 -4.78 19.06
C GLU A 32 -15.17 -5.78 19.57
N ASN A 33 -14.82 -7.07 19.60
CA ASN A 33 -15.68 -8.15 20.07
C ASN A 33 -17.10 -8.12 19.45
N GLY A 34 -17.19 -7.88 18.14
CA GLY A 34 -18.43 -7.74 17.39
C GLY A 34 -19.19 -6.43 17.59
N SER A 35 -18.75 -5.56 18.50
CA SER A 35 -19.31 -4.22 18.68
C SER A 35 -18.76 -3.24 17.66
N LEU A 36 -19.63 -2.37 17.13
CA LEU A 36 -19.29 -1.32 16.17
C LEU A 36 -19.47 0.05 16.81
N ARG A 37 -18.46 0.92 16.74
CA ARG A 37 -18.52 2.28 17.30
C ARG A 37 -17.94 3.27 16.29
N ASP A 38 -18.76 4.27 15.93
CA ASP A 38 -18.36 5.37 15.05
C ASP A 38 -17.51 6.38 15.80
N GLN A 39 -16.35 6.71 15.25
CA GLN A 39 -15.35 7.63 15.77
C GLN A 39 -14.74 8.44 14.62
N ILE A 40 -13.79 9.31 14.93
CA ILE A 40 -12.88 9.93 13.97
C ILE A 40 -11.43 9.51 14.28
N ILE A 41 -10.54 9.68 13.34
CA ILE A 41 -9.12 9.29 13.50
C ILE A 41 -8.46 10.04 14.67
N ALA A 42 -8.81 11.31 14.91
CA ALA A 42 -8.32 12.08 16.06
C ALA A 42 -8.62 11.44 17.41
N ASP A 43 -9.61 10.53 17.49
CA ASP A 43 -9.97 9.80 18.72
C ASP A 43 -9.09 8.55 18.95
N LEU A 44 -8.21 8.18 18.00
CA LEU A 44 -7.34 6.99 18.10
C LEU A 44 -6.59 6.89 19.45
N PRO A 45 -6.06 7.99 20.05
CA PRO A 45 -5.39 7.92 21.35
C PRO A 45 -6.27 7.38 22.49
N HIS A 46 -7.60 7.52 22.41
CA HIS A 46 -8.51 7.02 23.45
C HIS A 46 -8.63 5.47 23.43
N TRP A 47 -8.34 4.83 22.31
CA TRP A 47 -8.41 3.38 22.09
C TRP A 47 -7.12 2.65 22.42
N LEU A 48 -6.04 3.40 22.60
CA LEU A 48 -4.72 2.89 22.88
C LEU A 48 -4.30 3.21 24.31
N LYS A 49 -3.41 2.41 24.87
CA LYS A 49 -2.89 2.57 26.24
C LYS A 49 -1.37 2.78 26.24
N ALA A 50 -0.87 3.33 27.33
CA ALA A 50 0.56 3.49 27.52
C ALA A 50 1.29 2.13 27.37
N GLY A 51 2.40 2.13 26.63
CA GLY A 51 3.18 0.95 26.28
C GLY A 51 2.80 0.27 24.97
N ASP A 52 1.63 0.57 24.38
CA ASP A 52 1.29 0.10 23.02
C ASP A 52 2.31 0.65 22.01
N GLN A 53 2.58 -0.11 20.95
CA GLN A 53 3.46 0.28 19.86
C GLN A 53 2.71 0.28 18.53
N LEU A 54 2.58 1.47 17.93
CA LEU A 54 2.14 1.58 16.53
C LEU A 54 3.31 1.24 15.60
N VAL A 55 3.04 0.39 14.63
CA VAL A 55 4.01 0.00 13.61
C VAL A 55 3.56 0.57 12.27
N VAL A 56 4.31 1.56 11.80
CA VAL A 56 4.04 2.28 10.55
C VAL A 56 4.98 1.80 9.44
N ASN A 57 4.51 1.85 8.19
CA ASN A 57 5.35 1.61 7.03
C ASN A 57 5.93 2.95 6.54
N ASP A 58 7.25 3.08 6.56
CA ASP A 58 7.98 4.29 6.20
C ASP A 58 8.42 4.33 4.73
N THR A 59 7.88 3.43 3.91
CA THR A 59 8.19 3.43 2.48
C THR A 59 7.72 4.73 1.82
N LYS A 60 8.56 5.27 0.91
CA LYS A 60 8.30 6.47 0.14
C LYS A 60 7.93 6.11 -1.29
N VAL A 61 6.82 6.67 -1.76
CA VAL A 61 6.38 6.50 -3.15
C VAL A 61 7.32 7.26 -4.07
N ILE A 62 7.83 6.57 -5.09
CA ILE A 62 8.66 7.17 -6.14
C ILE A 62 7.78 7.69 -7.29
N ALA A 63 8.31 8.58 -8.11
CA ALA A 63 7.63 9.10 -9.30
C ALA A 63 7.59 8.05 -10.43
N ALA A 64 7.02 6.88 -10.13
CA ALA A 64 7.11 5.66 -10.94
C ALA A 64 6.31 5.70 -12.24
N GLN A 65 5.44 6.71 -12.45
CA GLN A 65 4.67 6.85 -13.69
C GLN A 65 5.40 7.73 -14.69
N LEU A 66 5.88 7.12 -15.76
CA LEU A 66 6.60 7.79 -16.84
C LEU A 66 5.73 7.88 -18.09
N LYS A 67 5.74 9.03 -18.76
CA LYS A 67 5.07 9.25 -20.04
C LYS A 67 6.10 9.55 -21.10
N GLY A 68 5.92 8.94 -22.27
CA GLY A 68 6.87 9.06 -23.38
C GLY A 68 6.27 8.63 -24.70
N ARG A 69 7.15 8.36 -25.69
CA ARG A 69 6.79 7.86 -27.02
C ARG A 69 7.75 6.75 -27.42
N ARG A 70 7.23 5.75 -28.14
CA ARG A 70 8.10 4.84 -28.87
C ARG A 70 8.78 5.62 -29.99
N ILE A 71 10.09 5.46 -30.16
CA ILE A 71 10.89 6.14 -31.18
C ILE A 71 11.55 5.13 -32.11
N GLY A 72 12.01 5.61 -33.28
CA GLY A 72 12.79 4.82 -34.22
C GLY A 72 11.99 3.92 -35.17
N ARG A 73 10.66 4.09 -35.24
CA ARG A 73 9.78 3.46 -36.23
C ARG A 73 8.86 4.47 -36.88
N GLU A 74 8.21 4.10 -37.97
CA GLU A 74 7.29 4.96 -38.75
C GLU A 74 6.16 5.58 -37.89
N THR A 75 5.66 4.84 -36.90
CA THR A 75 4.66 5.36 -35.96
C THR A 75 5.27 5.49 -34.56
N GLU A 76 5.00 6.64 -33.91
CA GLU A 76 5.50 6.95 -32.57
C GLU A 76 4.34 7.09 -31.55
N PRO A 77 3.71 5.95 -31.16
CA PRO A 77 2.60 6.00 -30.23
C PRO A 77 3.04 6.54 -28.87
N LYS A 78 2.14 7.28 -28.21
CA LYS A 78 2.30 7.66 -26.81
C LYS A 78 2.34 6.40 -25.97
N ILE A 79 3.24 6.37 -25.00
CA ILE A 79 3.46 5.26 -24.07
C ILE A 79 3.40 5.79 -22.65
N GLU A 80 2.63 5.13 -21.83
CA GLU A 80 2.64 5.32 -20.38
C GLU A 80 3.22 4.06 -19.72
N ALA A 81 4.24 4.22 -18.89
CA ALA A 81 4.87 3.14 -18.15
C ALA A 81 4.77 3.43 -16.65
N THR A 82 4.23 2.49 -15.89
CA THR A 82 4.29 2.50 -14.42
C THR A 82 5.34 1.49 -13.98
N LEU A 83 6.44 1.97 -13.44
CA LEU A 83 7.51 1.12 -12.90
C LEU A 83 6.95 0.34 -11.69
N ILE A 84 7.17 -0.98 -11.64
CA ILE A 84 6.56 -1.84 -10.59
C ILE A 84 7.59 -2.59 -9.74
N LYS A 85 8.72 -2.96 -10.32
CA LYS A 85 9.80 -3.65 -9.60
C LYS A 85 11.15 -3.31 -10.22
N ARG A 86 12.09 -2.88 -9.39
CA ARG A 86 13.48 -2.72 -9.79
C ARG A 86 14.15 -4.10 -9.87
N LEU A 87 14.80 -4.38 -10.99
CA LEU A 87 15.53 -5.64 -11.21
C LEU A 87 17.01 -5.47 -10.88
N ASP A 88 17.57 -4.33 -11.27
CA ASP A 88 18.98 -3.95 -10.98
C ASP A 88 19.19 -2.43 -11.14
N GLY A 89 20.43 -2.01 -11.32
CA GLY A 89 20.81 -0.59 -11.45
C GLY A 89 20.18 0.14 -12.64
N SER A 90 19.78 -0.55 -13.70
CA SER A 90 19.23 0.05 -14.93
C SER A 90 17.92 -0.58 -15.40
N ARG A 91 17.52 -1.73 -14.88
CA ARG A 91 16.36 -2.47 -15.36
C ARG A 91 15.20 -2.44 -14.38
N TRP A 92 14.01 -2.27 -14.95
CA TRP A 92 12.74 -2.28 -14.21
C TRP A 92 11.70 -3.11 -14.93
N GLN A 93 10.88 -3.82 -14.16
CA GLN A 93 9.58 -4.26 -14.63
C GLN A 93 8.62 -3.08 -14.58
N ALA A 94 7.78 -2.95 -15.60
CA ALA A 94 6.79 -1.89 -15.71
C ALA A 94 5.48 -2.42 -16.28
N LEU A 95 4.36 -1.84 -15.87
CA LEU A 95 3.09 -1.97 -16.55
C LEU A 95 3.00 -0.88 -17.62
N VAL A 96 2.84 -1.27 -18.88
CA VAL A 96 2.89 -0.34 -20.00
C VAL A 96 1.55 -0.28 -20.75
N LYS A 97 1.13 0.93 -21.11
CA LYS A 97 -0.06 1.18 -21.95
C LYS A 97 0.30 2.08 -23.14
N PRO A 98 -0.03 1.68 -24.38
CA PRO A 98 -0.57 0.38 -24.82
C PRO A 98 0.54 -0.65 -25.07
N ALA A 99 0.66 -1.69 -24.24
CA ALA A 99 1.69 -2.74 -24.37
C ALA A 99 1.61 -3.53 -25.70
N LYS A 100 0.42 -3.60 -26.30
CA LYS A 100 0.22 -4.28 -27.59
C LYS A 100 1.01 -3.65 -28.76
N LYS A 101 1.38 -2.36 -28.64
CA LYS A 101 2.15 -1.62 -29.65
C LYS A 101 3.66 -1.75 -29.48
N LEU A 102 4.13 -2.50 -28.47
CA LEU A 102 5.56 -2.72 -28.20
C LEU A 102 5.97 -4.15 -28.50
N VAL A 103 7.19 -4.29 -28.95
CA VAL A 103 7.91 -5.56 -29.08
C VAL A 103 9.33 -5.42 -28.50
N ALA A 104 9.98 -6.53 -28.18
CA ALA A 104 11.39 -6.52 -27.73
C ALA A 104 12.27 -5.80 -28.75
N GLY A 105 13.22 -5.01 -28.29
CA GLY A 105 14.07 -4.12 -29.08
C GLY A 105 13.47 -2.75 -29.40
N ASP A 106 12.17 -2.49 -29.07
CA ASP A 106 11.63 -1.13 -29.22
C ASP A 106 12.27 -0.16 -28.24
N ARG A 107 12.54 1.05 -28.71
CA ARG A 107 13.03 2.16 -27.86
C ARG A 107 11.91 3.10 -27.50
N ILE A 108 11.89 3.51 -26.22
CA ILE A 108 10.93 4.47 -25.68
C ILE A 108 11.74 5.65 -25.14
N ARG A 109 11.36 6.86 -25.55
CA ARG A 109 11.87 8.11 -24.99
C ARG A 109 10.84 8.68 -24.03
N PHE A 110 11.24 8.82 -22.77
CA PHE A 110 10.42 9.42 -21.71
C PHE A 110 10.71 10.90 -21.55
N GLY A 111 9.69 11.65 -21.13
CA GLY A 111 9.65 13.09 -21.01
C GLY A 111 8.62 13.70 -21.95
N ASN A 112 7.95 14.76 -21.50
CA ASN A 112 7.02 15.56 -22.31
C ASN A 112 7.73 16.81 -22.83
N GLU A 113 7.19 17.42 -23.92
CA GLU A 113 7.57 18.74 -24.38
C GLU A 113 7.47 19.72 -23.18
N GLY A 114 8.63 20.25 -22.72
CA GLY A 114 8.72 21.18 -21.59
C GLY A 114 9.25 20.61 -20.26
N LYS A 115 9.29 19.29 -20.04
CA LYS A 115 10.04 18.67 -18.95
C LYS A 115 11.34 18.10 -19.49
N VAL A 116 12.45 18.75 -19.20
CA VAL A 116 13.80 18.29 -19.57
C VAL A 116 14.49 17.81 -18.31
N CYS A 117 14.94 16.56 -18.30
CA CYS A 117 15.87 16.07 -17.30
C CYS A 117 17.21 16.81 -17.44
N LEU A 118 17.84 17.19 -16.35
CA LEU A 118 19.18 17.82 -16.35
C LEU A 118 20.22 16.95 -17.09
N LEU A 119 20.01 15.64 -17.18
CA LEU A 119 20.88 14.67 -17.83
C LEU A 119 20.52 14.40 -19.31
N GLY A 120 19.55 15.12 -19.89
CA GLY A 120 19.10 14.94 -21.27
C GLY A 120 17.83 14.07 -21.37
N HIS A 121 17.79 13.18 -22.38
CA HIS A 121 16.63 12.30 -22.59
C HIS A 121 16.77 11.01 -21.79
N LEU A 122 15.67 10.57 -21.14
CA LEU A 122 15.58 9.25 -20.54
C LEU A 122 15.05 8.27 -21.58
N ASP A 123 15.91 7.51 -22.17
CA ASP A 123 15.56 6.44 -23.10
C ASP A 123 15.55 5.08 -22.40
N ALA A 124 14.66 4.20 -22.82
CA ALA A 124 14.65 2.81 -22.40
C ALA A 124 14.41 1.88 -23.61
N GLU A 125 14.99 0.70 -23.55
CA GLU A 125 14.73 -0.40 -24.50
C GLU A 125 13.77 -1.40 -23.86
N VAL A 126 12.83 -1.91 -24.65
CA VAL A 126 11.98 -3.03 -24.28
C VAL A 126 12.79 -4.31 -24.38
N GLU A 127 13.23 -4.86 -23.26
CA GLU A 127 14.03 -6.09 -23.21
C GLU A 127 13.15 -7.33 -23.36
N ALA A 128 12.02 -7.36 -22.66
CA ALA A 128 11.07 -8.48 -22.69
C ALA A 128 9.64 -8.02 -22.45
N LYS A 129 8.67 -8.84 -22.89
CA LYS A 129 7.25 -8.66 -22.58
C LYS A 129 6.74 -9.81 -21.74
N GLY A 130 6.06 -9.50 -20.66
CA GLY A 130 5.31 -10.42 -19.82
C GLY A 130 3.82 -10.47 -20.20
N MET A 131 3.02 -11.01 -19.30
CA MET A 131 1.58 -11.06 -19.42
C MET A 131 0.94 -9.74 -18.95
N GLU A 132 -0.31 -9.50 -19.32
CA GLU A 132 -1.16 -8.40 -18.80
C GLU A 132 -0.58 -6.98 -18.93
N GLY A 133 0.32 -6.75 -19.87
CA GLY A 133 0.92 -5.43 -20.10
C GLY A 133 2.25 -5.24 -19.37
N GLU A 134 2.77 -6.26 -18.73
CA GLU A 134 4.11 -6.22 -18.16
C GLU A 134 5.18 -6.14 -19.24
N VAL A 135 6.20 -5.33 -18.99
CA VAL A 135 7.34 -5.12 -19.86
C VAL A 135 8.59 -4.95 -19.00
N THR A 136 9.69 -5.57 -19.38
CA THR A 136 11.00 -5.26 -18.81
C THR A 136 11.63 -4.13 -19.62
N LEU A 137 11.94 -3.03 -18.95
CA LEU A 137 12.60 -1.85 -19.52
C LEU A 137 14.04 -1.81 -19.06
N SER A 138 14.98 -1.67 -20.01
CA SER A 138 16.40 -1.39 -19.77
C SER A 138 16.67 0.10 -20.09
N PHE A 139 16.97 0.88 -19.07
CA PHE A 139 17.17 2.33 -19.19
C PHE A 139 18.59 2.69 -19.63
N SER A 140 18.72 3.83 -20.31
CA SER A 140 20.03 4.38 -20.73
C SER A 140 20.89 4.90 -19.57
N PHE A 141 20.26 5.19 -18.42
CA PHE A 141 20.93 5.56 -17.16
C PHE A 141 20.90 4.40 -16.17
N HIS A 142 21.76 4.45 -15.15
CA HIS A 142 21.80 3.47 -14.07
C HIS A 142 22.06 4.12 -12.71
N GLY A 143 21.66 3.41 -11.62
CA GLY A 143 21.87 3.83 -10.25
C GLY A 143 21.28 5.21 -9.95
N PRO A 144 21.98 6.06 -9.18
CA PRO A 144 21.47 7.38 -8.76
C PRO A 144 21.10 8.30 -9.92
N ALA A 145 21.79 8.21 -11.07
CA ALA A 145 21.45 8.98 -12.27
C ALA A 145 20.09 8.60 -12.85
N LEU A 146 19.76 7.30 -12.86
CA LEU A 146 18.43 6.84 -13.24
C LEU A 146 17.37 7.29 -12.22
N ASP A 147 17.66 7.20 -10.94
CA ASP A 147 16.73 7.59 -9.87
C ASP A 147 16.38 9.08 -9.98
N GLN A 148 17.39 9.94 -10.25
CA GLN A 148 17.17 11.37 -10.48
C GLN A 148 16.33 11.62 -11.74
N ALA A 149 16.63 10.93 -12.85
CA ALA A 149 15.86 11.09 -14.09
C ALA A 149 14.39 10.64 -13.93
N ILE A 150 14.14 9.57 -13.18
CA ILE A 150 12.78 9.12 -12.83
C ILE A 150 12.08 10.20 -11.98
N ALA A 151 12.75 10.76 -10.99
CA ALA A 151 12.19 11.81 -10.13
C ALA A 151 11.84 13.08 -10.92
N ASP A 152 12.68 13.48 -11.88
CA ASP A 152 12.48 14.68 -12.69
C ASP A 152 11.34 14.56 -13.70
N LEU A 153 11.23 13.38 -14.35
CA LEU A 153 10.31 13.16 -15.47
C LEU A 153 9.02 12.46 -15.09
N GLY A 154 9.05 11.73 -13.99
CA GLY A 154 7.93 10.93 -13.53
C GLY A 154 6.87 11.73 -12.76
N SER A 155 5.82 11.01 -12.45
CA SER A 155 4.77 11.45 -11.53
C SER A 155 4.40 10.29 -10.58
N PRO A 156 3.86 10.58 -9.38
CA PRO A 156 3.37 9.53 -8.51
C PRO A 156 2.32 8.69 -9.23
N PRO A 157 2.42 7.37 -9.16
CA PRO A 157 1.43 6.48 -9.75
C PRO A 157 0.19 6.47 -8.85
N LEU A 158 -0.80 7.29 -9.23
CA LEU A 158 -2.10 7.24 -8.56
C LEU A 158 -2.77 5.89 -8.79
N PRO A 159 -3.52 5.39 -7.80
CA PRO A 159 -4.34 4.19 -7.98
C PRO A 159 -5.21 4.31 -9.24
N PRO A 160 -5.34 3.23 -10.04
CA PRO A 160 -6.07 3.26 -11.31
C PRO A 160 -7.51 3.78 -11.20
N TYR A 161 -8.18 3.54 -10.07
CA TYR A 161 -9.54 4.00 -9.83
C TYR A 161 -9.64 5.53 -9.68
N ILE A 162 -8.59 6.19 -9.19
CA ILE A 162 -8.51 7.66 -9.12
C ILE A 162 -8.18 8.20 -10.50
N ALA A 163 -7.11 7.68 -11.12
CA ALA A 163 -6.63 8.12 -12.42
C ALA A 163 -7.70 7.97 -13.55
N SER A 164 -8.64 7.02 -13.40
CA SER A 164 -9.77 6.85 -14.34
C SER A 164 -10.91 7.84 -14.12
N LYS A 165 -10.98 8.50 -12.98
CA LYS A 165 -12.09 9.40 -12.61
C LYS A 165 -11.73 10.88 -12.65
N ARG A 166 -10.44 11.21 -12.49
CA ARG A 166 -9.93 12.58 -12.58
C ARG A 166 -8.48 12.61 -13.07
N THR A 167 -8.09 13.72 -13.65
CA THR A 167 -6.69 13.98 -14.01
C THR A 167 -5.86 14.18 -12.73
N PRO A 168 -4.63 13.60 -12.63
CA PRO A 168 -3.69 13.92 -11.58
C PRO A 168 -3.32 15.41 -11.59
N ASP A 169 -3.10 15.98 -10.41
CA ASP A 169 -2.66 17.36 -10.21
C ASP A 169 -1.52 17.43 -9.18
N ASP A 170 -0.96 18.63 -8.96
CA ASP A 170 0.19 18.83 -8.08
C ASP A 170 -0.12 18.50 -6.60
N GLN A 171 -1.38 18.59 -6.18
CA GLN A 171 -1.79 18.23 -4.83
C GLN A 171 -1.60 16.72 -4.56
N ASP A 172 -1.68 15.88 -5.60
CA ASP A 172 -1.50 14.44 -5.46
C ASP A 172 -0.09 14.05 -4.98
N LEU A 173 0.93 14.88 -5.25
CA LEU A 173 2.28 14.68 -4.74
C LEU A 173 2.31 14.66 -3.20
N ALA A 174 1.59 15.60 -2.59
CA ALA A 174 1.49 15.70 -1.13
C ALA A 174 0.43 14.72 -0.57
N ASP A 175 -0.70 14.56 -1.28
CA ASP A 175 -1.81 13.74 -0.81
C ASP A 175 -1.49 12.24 -0.81
N TYR A 176 -0.64 11.78 -1.75
CA TYR A 176 -0.31 10.35 -1.87
C TYR A 176 1.04 9.98 -1.21
N GLN A 177 1.43 10.73 -0.17
CA GLN A 177 2.62 10.45 0.64
C GLN A 177 2.28 10.54 2.13
N THR A 178 2.78 9.58 2.92
CA THR A 178 2.60 9.61 4.38
C THR A 178 3.63 10.54 5.03
N MET A 179 3.34 11.05 6.23
CA MET A 179 4.31 11.81 7.02
C MET A 179 5.52 10.96 7.48
N PHE A 180 5.41 9.64 7.41
CA PHE A 180 6.45 8.68 7.80
C PHE A 180 7.40 8.32 6.66
N ALA A 181 7.14 8.77 5.43
CA ALA A 181 7.87 8.39 4.23
C ALA A 181 9.36 8.76 4.33
N ALA A 182 10.24 7.76 4.36
CA ALA A 182 11.69 7.90 4.48
C ALA A 182 12.46 7.08 3.43
N ASN A 183 12.05 5.82 3.18
CA ASN A 183 12.76 4.87 2.34
C ASN A 183 12.12 4.75 0.96
N GLU A 184 12.77 5.25 -0.09
CA GLU A 184 12.28 5.21 -1.47
C GLU A 184 12.20 3.78 -2.01
N GLY A 185 11.17 3.49 -2.84
CA GLY A 185 11.04 2.20 -3.51
C GLY A 185 9.61 1.71 -3.71
N ALA A 186 8.62 2.36 -3.11
CA ALA A 186 7.22 1.98 -3.28
C ALA A 186 6.60 2.59 -4.54
N VAL A 187 5.69 1.84 -5.13
CA VAL A 187 4.83 2.27 -6.25
C VAL A 187 3.45 2.69 -5.74
N ALA A 188 3.08 2.25 -4.55
CA ALA A 188 1.85 2.66 -3.89
C ALA A 188 2.11 3.10 -2.46
N ALA A 189 1.36 4.11 -1.99
CA ALA A 189 1.45 4.58 -0.61
C ALA A 189 0.87 3.54 0.37
N PRO A 190 1.44 3.41 1.58
CA PRO A 190 0.81 2.67 2.68
C PRO A 190 -0.34 3.51 3.26
N THR A 191 -1.51 3.44 2.61
CA THR A 191 -2.58 4.44 2.69
C THR A 191 -3.20 4.61 4.08
N ALA A 192 -3.13 3.62 4.96
CA ALA A 192 -3.55 3.78 6.36
C ALA A 192 -2.69 4.82 7.10
N GLY A 193 -1.43 4.98 6.72
CA GLY A 193 -0.53 6.00 7.26
C GLY A 193 -0.87 7.43 6.81
N LEU A 194 -1.69 7.60 5.77
CA LEU A 194 -2.13 8.91 5.30
C LEU A 194 -3.03 9.65 6.30
N HIS A 195 -3.64 8.95 7.23
CA HIS A 195 -4.50 9.55 8.26
C HIS A 195 -3.73 10.31 9.34
N PHE A 196 -2.43 10.06 9.46
CA PHE A 196 -1.63 10.65 10.53
C PHE A 196 -1.28 12.10 10.24
N THR A 197 -1.36 12.91 11.30
CA THR A 197 -0.94 14.31 11.35
C THR A 197 0.07 14.48 12.49
N PRO A 198 0.90 15.55 12.48
CA PRO A 198 1.78 15.85 13.61
C PRO A 198 1.01 16.03 14.94
N ALA A 199 -0.22 16.55 14.90
CA ALA A 199 -1.06 16.70 16.08
C ALA A 199 -1.49 15.33 16.65
N LEU A 200 -1.88 14.38 15.79
CA LEU A 200 -2.21 13.02 16.20
C LEU A 200 -1.00 12.29 16.79
N GLU A 201 0.17 12.42 16.15
CA GLU A 201 1.43 11.85 16.65
C GLU A 201 1.77 12.37 18.06
N GLN A 202 1.65 13.68 18.26
CA GLN A 202 1.87 14.30 19.57
C GLN A 202 0.88 13.79 20.63
N ALA A 203 -0.41 13.66 20.28
CA ALA A 203 -1.44 13.13 21.18
C ALA A 203 -1.17 11.67 21.58
N LEU A 204 -0.74 10.84 20.65
CA LEU A 204 -0.32 9.45 20.91
C LEU A 204 0.90 9.39 21.83
N SER A 205 1.91 10.20 21.56
CA SER A 205 3.11 10.30 22.39
C SER A 205 2.79 10.73 23.82
N ALA A 206 1.93 11.75 23.99
CA ALA A 206 1.47 12.23 25.29
C ALA A 206 0.72 11.14 26.10
N ARG A 207 0.11 10.17 25.41
CA ARG A 207 -0.54 9.01 26.01
C ARG A 207 0.43 7.86 26.34
N GLY A 208 1.70 7.99 26.01
CA GLY A 208 2.71 6.96 26.21
C GLY A 208 2.66 5.82 25.17
N VAL A 209 2.03 6.09 24.01
CA VAL A 209 2.02 5.17 22.88
C VAL A 209 3.26 5.42 22.02
N GLY A 210 4.02 4.37 21.78
CA GLY A 210 5.22 4.44 20.93
C GLY A 210 4.90 4.28 19.45
N ILE A 211 5.72 4.89 18.59
CA ILE A 211 5.68 4.67 17.14
C ILE A 211 7.03 4.09 16.71
N VAL A 212 6.99 3.06 15.90
CA VAL A 212 8.17 2.44 15.27
C VAL A 212 7.91 2.24 13.78
N SER A 213 8.97 2.37 12.99
CA SER A 213 8.91 2.19 11.54
C SER A 213 9.43 0.82 11.12
N ILE A 214 8.79 0.30 10.09
CA ILE A 214 9.26 -0.82 9.28
C ILE A 214 9.16 -0.42 7.82
N THR A 215 9.91 -1.05 6.93
CA THR A 215 9.84 -0.76 5.49
C THR A 215 9.27 -1.96 4.74
N LEU A 216 8.20 -1.75 3.99
CA LEU A 216 7.72 -2.69 2.96
C LEU A 216 7.41 -1.90 1.71
N HIS A 217 8.14 -2.17 0.64
CA HIS A 217 7.93 -1.50 -0.65
C HIS A 217 6.69 -2.08 -1.33
N VAL A 218 5.62 -1.29 -1.31
CA VAL A 218 4.33 -1.69 -1.86
C VAL A 218 4.40 -1.69 -3.39
N GLY A 219 4.17 -2.85 -3.98
CA GLY A 219 4.13 -3.03 -5.43
C GLY A 219 2.74 -2.73 -6.03
N ALA A 220 2.69 -2.64 -7.38
CA ALA A 220 1.43 -2.43 -8.10
C ALA A 220 0.43 -3.59 -7.99
N GLY A 221 0.88 -4.77 -7.54
CA GLY A 221 0.03 -5.93 -7.30
C GLY A 221 -1.13 -5.67 -6.34
N THR A 222 -0.97 -4.71 -5.42
CA THR A 222 -2.04 -4.30 -4.48
C THR A 222 -3.30 -3.76 -5.18
N PHE A 223 -3.18 -3.30 -6.42
CA PHE A 223 -4.30 -2.78 -7.22
C PHE A 223 -4.94 -3.83 -8.12
N LEU A 224 -4.38 -5.04 -8.20
CA LEU A 224 -4.90 -6.09 -9.07
C LEU A 224 -6.04 -6.84 -8.39
N PRO A 225 -7.17 -7.06 -9.09
CA PRO A 225 -8.28 -7.84 -8.54
C PRO A 225 -7.92 -9.33 -8.45
N VAL A 226 -8.50 -10.02 -7.50
CA VAL A 226 -8.47 -11.50 -7.45
C VAL A 226 -9.34 -12.03 -8.58
N LYS A 227 -8.76 -12.85 -9.47
CA LYS A 227 -9.43 -13.36 -10.68
C LYS A 227 -9.85 -14.83 -10.58
N VAL A 228 -9.54 -15.48 -9.47
CA VAL A 228 -9.82 -16.89 -9.24
C VAL A 228 -11.08 -17.06 -8.41
N ASP A 229 -11.78 -18.17 -8.60
CA ASP A 229 -13.00 -18.49 -7.84
C ASP A 229 -12.70 -19.09 -6.46
N ASP A 230 -11.49 -19.61 -6.27
CA ASP A 230 -11.00 -20.15 -5.02
C ASP A 230 -9.67 -19.52 -4.60
N THR A 231 -9.55 -19.22 -3.30
CA THR A 231 -8.34 -18.58 -2.72
C THR A 231 -7.07 -19.42 -2.93
N ASP A 232 -7.19 -20.74 -3.00
CA ASP A 232 -6.04 -21.66 -3.15
C ASP A 232 -5.36 -21.49 -4.51
N GLY A 233 -6.07 -20.99 -5.51
CA GLY A 233 -5.54 -20.66 -6.84
C GLY A 233 -4.87 -19.30 -6.92
N HIS A 234 -4.98 -18.44 -5.89
CA HIS A 234 -4.41 -17.10 -5.92
C HIS A 234 -2.94 -17.08 -5.52
N LYS A 235 -2.11 -16.42 -6.31
CA LYS A 235 -0.70 -16.17 -6.01
C LYS A 235 -0.47 -14.73 -5.65
N MET A 236 -0.04 -14.47 -4.42
CA MET A 236 0.36 -13.15 -3.99
C MET A 236 1.65 -12.70 -4.66
N HIS A 237 1.69 -11.44 -5.07
CA HIS A 237 2.93 -10.81 -5.49
C HIS A 237 3.88 -10.65 -4.30
N ALA A 238 5.15 -10.98 -4.53
CA ALA A 238 6.18 -10.80 -3.52
C ALA A 238 6.54 -9.30 -3.38
N GLU A 239 6.67 -8.84 -2.14
CA GLU A 239 7.03 -7.48 -1.78
C GLU A 239 8.24 -7.51 -0.85
N TRP A 240 9.22 -6.65 -1.11
CA TRP A 240 10.44 -6.55 -0.30
C TRP A 240 10.15 -5.79 0.99
N GLY A 241 10.57 -6.39 2.12
CA GLY A 241 10.38 -5.78 3.43
C GLY A 241 11.62 -5.88 4.34
N THR A 242 11.69 -4.95 5.30
CA THR A 242 12.75 -4.87 6.31
C THR A 242 12.19 -4.52 7.66
N ILE A 243 12.62 -5.26 8.69
CA ILE A 243 12.48 -4.95 10.12
C ILE A 243 13.88 -4.99 10.70
N SER A 244 14.36 -3.89 11.28
CA SER A 244 15.68 -3.84 11.91
C SER A 244 15.70 -4.66 13.20
N ALA A 245 16.89 -5.07 13.64
CA ALA A 245 17.06 -5.75 14.93
C ALA A 245 16.58 -4.88 16.10
N GLU A 246 16.86 -3.58 16.06
CA GLU A 246 16.40 -2.61 17.05
C GLU A 246 14.87 -2.52 17.11
N THR A 247 14.20 -2.41 15.95
CA THR A 247 12.74 -2.40 15.89
C THR A 247 12.14 -3.69 16.43
N ALA A 248 12.67 -4.85 16.04
CA ALA A 248 12.21 -6.15 16.53
C ALA A 248 12.35 -6.27 18.05
N GLU A 249 13.51 -5.89 18.60
CA GLU A 249 13.77 -5.90 20.05
C GLU A 249 12.80 -4.96 20.80
N ARG A 250 12.59 -3.75 20.29
CA ARG A 250 11.66 -2.78 20.89
C ARG A 250 10.23 -3.31 20.95
N LEU A 251 9.74 -3.93 19.86
CA LEU A 251 8.41 -4.53 19.81
C LEU A 251 8.28 -5.71 20.79
N ASN A 252 9.25 -6.61 20.81
CA ASN A 252 9.26 -7.74 21.73
C ASN A 252 9.33 -7.30 23.20
N THR A 253 10.10 -6.25 23.48
CA THR A 253 10.20 -5.68 24.84
C THR A 253 8.88 -5.05 25.27
N ALA A 254 8.19 -4.32 24.37
CA ALA A 254 6.87 -3.76 24.65
C ALA A 254 5.85 -4.86 24.98
N ARG A 255 5.81 -5.94 24.21
CA ARG A 255 4.91 -7.10 24.46
C ARG A 255 5.19 -7.77 25.81
N LYS A 256 6.46 -7.98 26.16
CA LYS A 256 6.84 -8.52 27.49
C LYS A 256 6.36 -7.66 28.65
N LYS A 257 6.20 -6.35 28.44
CA LYS A 257 5.66 -5.39 29.40
C LYS A 257 4.14 -5.23 29.33
N GLY A 258 3.43 -6.04 28.53
CA GLY A 258 1.99 -6.00 28.38
C GLY A 258 1.46 -4.95 27.40
N GLY A 259 2.32 -4.31 26.61
CA GLY A 259 1.95 -3.46 25.49
C GLY A 259 1.45 -4.27 24.31
N ARG A 260 0.54 -3.69 23.51
CA ARG A 260 -0.02 -4.30 22.31
C ARG A 260 0.72 -3.81 21.07
N ILE A 261 0.77 -4.66 20.05
CA ILE A 261 1.30 -4.30 18.73
C ILE A 261 0.14 -3.88 17.83
N VAL A 262 0.19 -2.63 17.39
CA VAL A 262 -0.84 -1.98 16.57
C VAL A 262 -0.28 -1.78 15.17
N ALA A 263 -0.70 -2.59 14.20
CA ALA A 263 -0.27 -2.42 12.82
C ALA A 263 -1.06 -1.29 12.14
N VAL A 264 -0.35 -0.34 11.54
CA VAL A 264 -0.94 0.69 10.69
C VAL A 264 -0.83 0.24 9.23
N GLY A 265 -1.94 -0.23 8.71
CA GLY A 265 -2.07 -0.81 7.37
C GLY A 265 -1.80 -2.31 7.29
N THR A 266 -2.42 -2.91 6.29
CA THR A 266 -2.28 -4.35 5.99
C THR A 266 -0.84 -4.71 5.59
N THR A 267 -0.08 -3.77 5.03
CA THR A 267 1.34 -3.95 4.70
C THR A 267 2.18 -4.14 5.95
N SER A 268 1.99 -3.32 6.98
CA SER A 268 2.67 -3.46 8.27
C SER A 268 2.29 -4.78 8.94
N LEU A 269 1.00 -5.14 8.92
CA LEU A 269 0.54 -6.42 9.47
C LEU A 269 1.21 -7.61 8.76
N ARG A 270 1.20 -7.62 7.41
CA ARG A 270 1.78 -8.73 6.63
C ARG A 270 3.27 -8.89 6.91
N LEU A 271 4.01 -7.80 7.01
CA LEU A 271 5.44 -7.87 7.30
C LEU A 271 5.73 -8.38 8.71
N LEU A 272 4.97 -7.89 9.71
CA LEU A 272 5.10 -8.36 11.10
C LEU A 272 4.77 -9.85 11.23
N GLU A 273 3.70 -10.33 10.59
CA GLU A 273 3.33 -11.75 10.60
C GLU A 273 4.34 -12.63 9.86
N SER A 274 4.97 -12.10 8.80
CA SER A 274 6.05 -12.80 8.08
C SER A 274 7.33 -12.92 8.90
N ALA A 275 7.58 -11.97 9.81
CA ALA A 275 8.75 -11.93 10.65
C ALA A 275 8.55 -12.64 12.01
N ALA A 276 7.32 -13.02 12.35
CA ALA A 276 6.99 -13.63 13.62
C ALA A 276 7.27 -15.14 13.62
N SER A 277 8.03 -15.61 14.62
CA SER A 277 8.17 -17.03 14.93
C SER A 277 6.88 -17.61 15.52
N GLU A 278 6.84 -18.93 15.72
CA GLU A 278 5.62 -19.63 16.20
C GLU A 278 5.17 -19.17 17.58
N ASP A 279 6.10 -18.77 18.44
CA ASP A 279 5.83 -18.22 19.77
C ASP A 279 5.42 -16.73 19.75
N GLY A 280 5.34 -16.13 18.56
CA GLY A 280 5.00 -14.72 18.36
C GLY A 280 6.17 -13.75 18.53
N THR A 281 7.39 -14.21 18.71
CA THR A 281 8.58 -13.36 18.77
C THR A 281 8.87 -12.78 17.39
N ILE A 282 8.92 -11.45 17.29
CA ILE A 282 9.23 -10.75 16.04
C ILE A 282 10.75 -10.80 15.82
N GLN A 283 11.17 -11.31 14.66
CA GLN A 283 12.58 -11.42 14.28
C GLN A 283 12.99 -10.25 13.37
N PRO A 284 14.27 -9.87 13.35
CA PRO A 284 14.79 -9.04 12.27
C PRO A 284 14.47 -9.67 10.92
N PHE A 285 14.04 -8.86 9.96
CA PHE A 285 13.58 -9.35 8.66
C PHE A 285 14.21 -8.53 7.54
N ARG A 286 14.68 -9.18 6.48
CA ARG A 286 15.19 -8.53 5.27
C ARG A 286 15.04 -9.48 4.09
N ALA A 287 13.83 -9.58 3.57
CA ALA A 287 13.49 -10.51 2.48
C ALA A 287 12.22 -10.09 1.74
N GLU A 288 11.84 -10.83 0.73
CA GLU A 288 10.52 -10.75 0.12
C GLU A 288 9.48 -11.51 0.96
N THR A 289 8.28 -10.98 1.04
CA THR A 289 7.10 -11.67 1.59
C THR A 289 6.00 -11.75 0.55
N SER A 290 5.41 -12.92 0.43
CA SER A 290 4.20 -13.18 -0.37
C SER A 290 3.09 -13.78 0.48
N ILE A 291 3.10 -13.50 1.79
CA ILE A 291 2.10 -14.03 2.72
C ILE A 291 0.68 -13.66 2.27
N PHE A 292 -0.17 -14.66 2.14
CA PHE A 292 -1.58 -14.52 1.83
C PHE A 292 -2.40 -14.93 3.05
N ILE A 293 -3.09 -13.95 3.64
CA ILE A 293 -3.84 -14.16 4.90
C ILE A 293 -5.33 -14.24 4.57
N THR A 294 -5.94 -15.37 4.91
CA THR A 294 -7.38 -15.66 4.76
C THR A 294 -7.95 -16.17 6.08
N PRO A 295 -9.28 -16.21 6.27
CA PRO A 295 -9.90 -16.79 7.46
C PRO A 295 -9.35 -18.16 7.78
N GLY A 296 -9.04 -18.38 9.07
CA GLY A 296 -8.32 -19.57 9.57
C GLY A 296 -6.82 -19.33 9.80
N TYR A 297 -6.26 -18.19 9.34
CA TYR A 297 -4.89 -17.82 9.67
C TYR A 297 -4.75 -17.50 11.16
N ARG A 298 -3.70 -18.04 11.80
CA ARG A 298 -3.38 -17.78 13.21
C ARG A 298 -2.41 -16.60 13.32
N PHE A 299 -2.92 -15.45 13.73
CA PHE A 299 -2.08 -14.26 13.97
C PHE A 299 -1.17 -14.45 15.18
N ARG A 300 0.08 -14.01 15.06
CA ARG A 300 1.15 -14.22 16.04
C ARG A 300 1.70 -12.90 16.61
N ALA A 301 1.79 -11.88 15.77
CA ALA A 301 2.47 -10.62 16.08
C ALA A 301 1.53 -9.47 16.38
N VAL A 302 0.40 -9.37 15.70
CA VAL A 302 -0.45 -8.17 15.70
C VAL A 302 -1.68 -8.35 16.57
N ASP A 303 -1.93 -7.38 17.45
CA ASP A 303 -3.08 -7.38 18.38
C ASP A 303 -4.20 -6.47 17.89
N ILE A 304 -3.86 -5.35 17.23
CA ILE A 304 -4.79 -4.35 16.71
C ILE A 304 -4.35 -3.96 15.30
N LEU A 305 -5.31 -3.81 14.38
CA LEU A 305 -5.07 -3.35 13.02
C LEU A 305 -5.87 -2.07 12.74
N MET A 306 -5.17 -0.99 12.40
CA MET A 306 -5.77 0.19 11.79
C MET A 306 -5.57 0.13 10.29
N THR A 307 -6.65 0.16 9.51
CA THR A 307 -6.57 0.08 8.05
C THR A 307 -7.73 0.80 7.37
N ASN A 308 -7.60 1.09 6.05
CA ASN A 308 -8.70 1.62 5.25
C ASN A 308 -9.78 0.56 5.02
N PHE A 309 -10.96 0.98 4.54
CA PHE A 309 -11.96 0.07 3.98
C PHE A 309 -11.53 -0.41 2.60
N HIS A 310 -11.64 -1.72 2.37
CA HIS A 310 -11.15 -2.39 1.17
C HIS A 310 -12.26 -2.71 0.18
N LEU A 311 -11.86 -3.07 -1.06
CA LEU A 311 -12.80 -3.42 -2.13
C LEU A 311 -13.39 -4.84 -1.95
N PRO A 312 -14.57 -5.11 -2.55
CA PRO A 312 -15.13 -6.46 -2.64
C PRO A 312 -14.14 -7.44 -3.30
N LYS A 313 -14.15 -8.69 -2.88
CA LYS A 313 -13.30 -9.78 -3.41
C LYS A 313 -11.79 -9.48 -3.40
N SER A 314 -11.33 -8.50 -2.61
CA SER A 314 -9.91 -8.19 -2.51
C SER A 314 -9.20 -9.06 -1.48
N THR A 315 -7.91 -9.34 -1.70
CA THR A 315 -7.05 -10.01 -0.73
C THR A 315 -7.02 -9.27 0.61
N LEU A 316 -7.22 -7.95 0.60
CA LEU A 316 -7.23 -7.11 1.78
C LEU A 316 -8.52 -7.26 2.58
N PHE A 317 -9.69 -7.43 1.92
CA PHE A 317 -10.93 -7.75 2.62
C PHE A 317 -10.88 -9.17 3.22
N MET A 318 -10.22 -10.12 2.54
CA MET A 318 -9.95 -11.45 3.09
C MET A 318 -9.10 -11.37 4.36
N LEU A 319 -8.05 -10.54 4.37
CA LEU A 319 -7.16 -10.33 5.51
C LEU A 319 -7.92 -9.74 6.72
N VAL A 320 -8.70 -8.68 6.53
CA VAL A 320 -9.46 -8.09 7.66
C VAL A 320 -10.55 -9.04 8.15
N SER A 321 -11.12 -9.86 7.26
CA SER A 321 -12.05 -10.92 7.63
C SER A 321 -11.39 -12.05 8.43
N ALA A 322 -10.12 -12.35 8.14
CA ALA A 322 -9.33 -13.27 8.95
C ALA A 322 -9.04 -12.70 10.33
N PHE A 323 -8.80 -11.37 10.42
CA PHE A 323 -8.38 -10.68 11.63
C PHE A 323 -9.51 -10.48 12.64
N ALA A 324 -10.67 -10.01 12.18
CA ALA A 324 -11.80 -9.65 13.04
C ALA A 324 -13.05 -10.55 12.86
N GLY A 325 -12.97 -11.58 12.03
CA GLY A 325 -14.08 -12.48 11.72
C GLY A 325 -14.88 -12.05 10.49
N LEU A 326 -15.21 -13.00 9.60
CA LEU A 326 -15.89 -12.72 8.33
C LEU A 326 -17.26 -12.06 8.52
N ASP A 327 -18.09 -12.63 9.40
CA ASP A 327 -19.45 -12.11 9.63
C ASP A 327 -19.43 -10.74 10.29
N THR A 328 -18.52 -10.53 11.24
CA THR A 328 -18.28 -9.22 11.88
C THR A 328 -17.88 -8.18 10.83
N MET A 329 -16.95 -8.53 9.92
CA MET A 329 -16.51 -7.60 8.89
C MET A 329 -17.58 -7.31 7.84
N LYS A 330 -18.43 -8.27 7.48
CA LYS A 330 -19.62 -8.02 6.64
C LYS A 330 -20.58 -7.04 7.29
N GLN A 331 -20.87 -7.20 8.58
CA GLN A 331 -21.72 -6.28 9.34
C GLN A 331 -21.08 -4.88 9.42
N ALA A 332 -19.77 -4.80 9.73
CA ALA A 332 -19.03 -3.55 9.80
C ALA A 332 -19.04 -2.79 8.46
N TYR A 333 -18.87 -3.50 7.34
CA TYR A 333 -18.88 -2.89 6.01
C TYR A 333 -20.30 -2.44 5.59
N ALA A 334 -21.32 -3.22 5.90
CA ALA A 334 -22.71 -2.82 5.69
C ALA A 334 -23.05 -1.56 6.51
N HIS A 335 -22.62 -1.51 7.79
CA HIS A 335 -22.77 -0.34 8.66
C HIS A 335 -22.03 0.87 8.06
N ALA A 336 -20.79 0.72 7.65
CA ALA A 336 -19.99 1.79 7.07
C ALA A 336 -20.63 2.37 5.80
N ILE A 337 -21.14 1.53 4.88
CA ILE A 337 -21.83 1.95 3.67
C ILE A 337 -23.09 2.74 4.02
N ALA A 338 -23.92 2.24 4.95
CA ALA A 338 -25.16 2.89 5.36
C ALA A 338 -24.91 4.23 6.05
N ASN A 339 -23.81 4.37 6.81
CA ASN A 339 -23.47 5.58 7.56
C ASN A 339 -22.51 6.54 6.82
N GLY A 340 -22.37 6.36 5.50
CA GLY A 340 -21.66 7.33 4.68
C GLY A 340 -20.15 7.36 4.86
N TYR A 341 -19.55 6.25 5.25
CA TYR A 341 -18.09 6.08 5.22
C TYR A 341 -17.59 6.06 3.79
N ARG A 342 -16.36 6.53 3.63
CA ARG A 342 -15.64 6.55 2.36
C ARG A 342 -14.69 5.37 2.30
N PHE A 343 -14.52 4.82 1.15
CA PHE A 343 -13.78 3.58 0.92
C PHE A 343 -12.49 3.81 0.13
N TYR A 344 -11.58 2.87 0.25
CA TYR A 344 -10.35 2.68 -0.47
C TYR A 344 -9.24 3.65 -0.02
N SER A 345 -8.23 3.96 -0.89
CA SER A 345 -6.95 4.57 -0.50
C SER A 345 -7.07 5.92 0.23
N TYR A 346 -8.02 6.76 -0.18
CA TYR A 346 -8.31 8.06 0.45
C TYR A 346 -9.56 8.05 1.32
N GLY A 347 -10.13 6.87 1.52
CA GLY A 347 -11.30 6.67 2.34
C GLY A 347 -11.03 6.82 3.83
N ASP A 348 -12.03 6.46 4.59
CA ASP A 348 -12.00 6.42 6.05
C ASP A 348 -11.30 5.13 6.53
N ALA A 349 -11.15 4.95 7.83
CA ALA A 349 -10.45 3.80 8.39
C ALA A 349 -11.35 2.95 9.30
N CYS A 350 -10.88 1.73 9.57
CA CYS A 350 -11.35 0.92 10.68
C CYS A 350 -10.20 0.59 11.63
N LEU A 351 -10.51 0.53 12.92
CA LEU A 351 -9.64 0.05 13.99
C LEU A 351 -10.18 -1.29 14.46
N LEU A 352 -9.47 -2.35 14.11
CA LEU A 352 -9.89 -3.73 14.33
C LEU A 352 -9.13 -4.32 15.51
N PHE A 353 -9.83 -4.81 16.51
CA PHE A 353 -9.27 -5.64 17.55
C PHE A 353 -9.30 -7.10 17.08
N ARG A 354 -8.21 -7.83 17.29
CA ARG A 354 -8.12 -9.22 16.85
C ARG A 354 -9.22 -10.05 17.51
N ALA A 355 -9.99 -10.79 16.70
CA ALA A 355 -10.97 -11.73 17.22
C ALA A 355 -10.27 -12.81 18.06
N GLU A 356 -10.89 -13.21 19.15
CA GLU A 356 -10.47 -14.40 19.88
C GLU A 356 -10.69 -15.64 19.00
N PRO A 357 -9.77 -16.61 19.03
CA PRO A 357 -9.85 -17.82 18.20
C PRO A 357 -11.04 -18.72 18.54
#